data_e9e9f94c3c089f628e1873b6cb24ce12
#
_entry.id   e9e9f94c3c089f628e1873b6cb24ce12
#
_cell.length_a   1.000
_cell.length_b   1.000
_cell.length_c   1.000
_cell.angle_alpha   90.00
_cell.angle_beta   90.00
_cell.angle_gamma   90.00
#
_symmetry.space_group_name_H-M   'P 1'
#
loop_
_entity.id
_entity.type
_entity.pdbx_description
1 polymer ?
#
loop_
_entity_poly.entity_id
_entity_poly.type
_entity_poly.pdbx_seq_one_letter_code
_entity_poly.pdbx_strand_id
1 'polypeptide(L)'
;RLVLESSGEPVSGLSFDQYSTARYESDNTTPKLDQVVLTEDNRQIDLGFDFGRRFGHESTSYVLKAGDNLSLRFTLSEPVDQPAVTLLIGSDDVSTALTYTADPVDYPDGLSWKADYQIRPRDNGTMSWAISGIDRAGNLLELGAEDRVSSLDFSSYDNFSYFIDTSSPEIKSVALVNDNHELSLGSDRGRKYGSESSVHLLKADDNITLSFQTTEPVDPPQVRLKIGQNPVEMSRFEVYADNQSGTVDSTKWYASYQVGPGDNGTLEWSIEGIDRVGNALVLGESFNISGLSFTEHNQISYEVDNTRPVVSTLVFTETNAEIKRGGLFGKKYGENQTYVLKPGDNVSLSFTTSESVDEPSIQLKIGG
;
A
#
# COMPACT_ATOMS: atom_id res chain seq x y z
N ARG A 1 64.67 -4.79 57.01
CA ARG A 1 63.55 -5.70 57.29
C ARG A 1 62.24 -4.90 57.20
N LEU A 2 61.42 -5.21 56.23
CA LEU A 2 60.09 -4.65 56.11
C LEU A 2 59.14 -5.38 57.07
N VAL A 3 58.34 -4.68 57.82
CA VAL A 3 57.28 -5.21 58.66
C VAL A 3 55.97 -4.64 58.28
N LEU A 4 54.91 -5.45 58.36
CA LEU A 4 53.52 -4.94 58.19
C LEU A 4 53.13 -4.14 59.42
N GLU A 5 52.72 -2.90 59.23
CA GLU A 5 52.43 -1.95 60.28
C GLU A 5 51.27 -2.37 61.21
N SER A 6 50.37 -3.24 60.72
CA SER A 6 49.21 -3.71 61.47
C SER A 6 49.36 -4.97 62.28
N SER A 7 50.37 -5.83 62.00
CA SER A 7 50.52 -7.12 62.65
C SER A 7 51.84 -7.30 63.33
N GLY A 8 52.86 -6.48 63.04
CA GLY A 8 54.19 -6.62 63.58
C GLY A 8 54.97 -7.88 63.15
N GLU A 9 54.38 -8.68 62.30
CA GLU A 9 54.98 -9.93 61.81
C GLU A 9 55.97 -9.67 60.68
N PRO A 10 57.16 -10.33 60.71
CA PRO A 10 58.13 -10.18 59.64
C PRO A 10 57.68 -10.93 58.37
N VAL A 11 57.73 -10.23 57.28
CA VAL A 11 57.49 -10.80 55.95
C VAL A 11 58.72 -11.64 55.55
N SER A 12 58.54 -12.91 55.28
CA SER A 12 59.62 -13.87 54.98
C SER A 12 60.05 -13.86 53.52
N GLY A 13 60.14 -12.71 52.92
CA GLY A 13 60.54 -12.55 51.53
C GLY A 13 60.01 -11.23 50.95
N LEU A 14 60.39 -10.91 49.75
CA LEU A 14 59.88 -9.76 48.99
C LEU A 14 58.82 -10.18 47.93
N SER A 15 58.34 -11.43 48.03
CA SER A 15 57.30 -11.95 47.17
C SER A 15 55.94 -11.84 47.87
N PHE A 16 54.98 -11.18 47.28
CA PHE A 16 53.63 -10.98 47.79
C PHE A 16 52.61 -11.60 46.86
N ASP A 17 52.68 -12.93 46.72
CA ASP A 17 51.73 -13.66 45.84
C ASP A 17 50.31 -13.65 46.41
N GLN A 18 50.24 -13.51 47.78
CA GLN A 18 48.99 -13.40 48.50
C GLN A 18 49.12 -12.44 49.67
N TYR A 19 48.20 -11.53 49.81
CA TYR A 19 48.04 -10.69 50.99
C TYR A 19 46.63 -10.83 51.54
N SER A 20 46.49 -11.29 52.81
CA SER A 20 45.20 -11.46 53.48
C SER A 20 44.25 -12.43 52.76
N THR A 21 44.36 -13.23 51.96
CA THR A 21 43.48 -14.08 51.11
C THR A 21 43.18 -13.50 49.71
N ALA A 22 43.60 -12.27 49.43
CA ALA A 22 43.44 -11.68 48.11
C ALA A 22 44.62 -12.10 47.18
N ARG A 23 44.28 -12.46 45.96
CA ARG A 23 45.25 -12.64 44.85
C ARG A 23 45.27 -11.36 44.05
N TYR A 24 46.46 -11.01 43.59
CA TYR A 24 46.65 -9.87 42.67
C TYR A 24 47.15 -10.45 41.33
N GLU A 25 46.35 -10.21 40.32
CA GLU A 25 46.67 -10.55 38.93
C GLU A 25 46.85 -9.24 38.18
N SER A 26 47.78 -9.19 37.24
CA SER A 26 47.89 -8.11 36.29
C SER A 26 47.44 -8.61 34.94
N ASP A 27 46.47 -7.96 34.38
CA ASP A 27 45.94 -8.22 33.04
C ASP A 27 46.19 -7.00 32.18
N ASN A 28 46.97 -7.18 31.12
CA ASN A 28 47.24 -6.17 30.09
C ASN A 28 46.76 -6.65 28.72
N THR A 29 45.96 -7.71 28.69
CA THR A 29 45.34 -8.21 27.46
C THR A 29 44.16 -7.33 27.11
N THR A 30 44.05 -6.93 25.88
CA THR A 30 42.92 -6.11 25.41
C THR A 30 41.86 -7.01 24.81
N PRO A 31 40.62 -6.99 25.31
CA PRO A 31 39.55 -7.76 24.72
C PRO A 31 39.29 -7.32 23.27
N LYS A 32 39.09 -8.28 22.41
CA LYS A 32 38.89 -8.05 20.98
C LYS A 32 37.52 -8.59 20.55
N LEU A 33 36.89 -7.85 19.64
CA LEU A 33 35.69 -8.29 18.92
C LEU A 33 36.16 -9.25 17.81
N ASP A 34 35.87 -10.55 17.95
CA ASP A 34 36.33 -11.57 17.01
C ASP A 34 35.32 -11.87 15.91
N GLN A 35 34.05 -11.82 16.20
CA GLN A 35 32.99 -12.08 15.23
C GLN A 35 31.76 -11.21 15.52
N VAL A 36 31.16 -10.73 14.46
CA VAL A 36 29.85 -10.03 14.50
C VAL A 36 28.92 -10.65 13.45
N VAL A 37 27.68 -10.87 13.83
CA VAL A 37 26.63 -11.34 12.93
C VAL A 37 25.38 -10.51 13.16
N LEU A 38 24.94 -9.77 12.14
CA LEU A 38 23.68 -9.06 12.14
C LEU A 38 22.65 -9.86 11.35
N THR A 39 21.50 -10.12 11.94
CA THR A 39 20.37 -10.79 11.29
C THR A 39 19.10 -9.95 11.46
N GLU A 40 18.21 -10.02 10.49
CA GLU A 40 16.89 -9.42 10.50
C GLU A 40 15.88 -10.41 9.90
N ASP A 41 14.58 -10.21 10.15
CA ASP A 41 13.53 -11.09 9.68
C ASP A 41 12.33 -10.33 9.06
N ASN A 42 12.50 -9.72 7.93
CA ASN A 42 11.36 -9.16 7.19
C ASN A 42 10.52 -10.29 6.58
N ARG A 43 9.45 -10.68 7.26
CA ARG A 43 8.63 -11.85 6.88
C ARG A 43 7.74 -11.65 5.66
N GLN A 44 7.50 -10.43 5.22
CA GLN A 44 6.59 -10.17 4.10
C GLN A 44 7.27 -10.28 2.74
N ILE A 45 8.58 -10.19 2.71
CA ILE A 45 9.32 -10.23 1.45
C ILE A 45 10.48 -11.19 1.60
N ASP A 46 10.26 -12.39 1.09
CA ASP A 46 11.28 -13.42 0.99
C ASP A 46 12.20 -13.10 -0.19
N LEU A 47 13.42 -12.69 0.10
CA LEU A 47 14.48 -12.44 -0.87
C LEU A 47 15.55 -13.52 -0.82
N GLY A 48 15.12 -14.77 -0.80
CA GLY A 48 16.01 -15.93 -0.77
C GLY A 48 16.68 -16.14 0.59
N PHE A 49 18.01 -16.24 0.63
CA PHE A 49 18.75 -16.47 1.87
C PHE A 49 19.08 -15.18 2.64
N ASP A 50 18.92 -14.02 2.01
CA ASP A 50 19.16 -12.73 2.63
C ASP A 50 17.83 -12.17 3.09
N PHE A 51 17.67 -11.97 4.39
CA PHE A 51 16.49 -11.38 4.99
C PHE A 51 16.40 -9.89 4.64
N GLY A 52 15.19 -9.35 4.67
CA GLY A 52 14.90 -7.95 4.35
C GLY A 52 14.80 -7.66 2.86
N ARG A 53 14.20 -6.53 2.56
CA ARG A 53 14.03 -6.06 1.20
C ARG A 53 15.14 -5.10 0.79
N ARG A 54 15.76 -5.34 -0.35
CA ARG A 54 16.72 -4.42 -0.94
C ARG A 54 16.00 -3.25 -1.60
N PHE A 55 16.42 -2.05 -1.25
CA PHE A 55 15.83 -0.82 -1.77
C PHE A 55 16.39 -0.45 -3.16
N GLY A 56 15.48 -0.24 -4.12
CA GLY A 56 15.81 0.22 -5.46
C GLY A 56 16.67 -0.76 -6.27
N HIS A 57 17.46 -0.21 -7.19
CA HIS A 57 18.47 -0.95 -7.96
C HIS A 57 19.79 -1.12 -7.21
N GLU A 58 19.93 -0.51 -6.04
CA GLU A 58 21.14 -0.59 -5.24
C GLU A 58 21.12 -1.87 -4.41
N SER A 59 21.98 -2.78 -4.77
CA SER A 59 22.13 -4.07 -4.10
C SER A 59 22.77 -3.99 -2.70
N THR A 60 22.92 -2.79 -2.15
CA THR A 60 23.68 -2.52 -0.93
C THR A 60 22.85 -1.96 0.23
N SER A 61 21.54 -1.79 0.05
CA SER A 61 20.65 -1.28 1.11
C SER A 61 19.51 -2.25 1.37
N TYR A 62 19.37 -2.66 2.61
CA TYR A 62 18.22 -3.40 3.11
C TYR A 62 17.23 -2.45 3.75
N VAL A 63 15.94 -2.72 3.59
CA VAL A 63 14.87 -1.90 4.13
C VAL A 63 14.00 -2.73 5.06
N LEU A 64 13.72 -2.19 6.23
CA LEU A 64 12.99 -2.83 7.32
C LEU A 64 11.79 -1.97 7.70
N LYS A 65 10.78 -2.60 8.27
CA LYS A 65 9.52 -1.95 8.68
C LYS A 65 9.14 -2.29 10.11
N ALA A 66 8.12 -1.66 10.62
CA ALA A 66 7.59 -1.93 11.96
C ALA A 66 7.23 -3.40 12.15
N GLY A 67 7.69 -3.98 13.25
CA GLY A 67 7.47 -5.38 13.62
C GLY A 67 8.58 -6.32 13.20
N ASP A 68 9.49 -5.92 12.32
CA ASP A 68 10.68 -6.71 11.98
C ASP A 68 11.62 -6.81 13.18
N ASN A 69 12.32 -7.92 13.31
CA ASN A 69 13.25 -8.14 14.42
C ASN A 69 14.69 -8.04 13.91
N LEU A 70 15.50 -7.35 14.67
CA LEU A 70 16.95 -7.24 14.49
C LEU A 70 17.64 -8.02 15.59
N SER A 71 18.72 -8.71 15.25
CA SER A 71 19.55 -9.44 16.20
C SER A 71 21.01 -9.23 15.86
N LEU A 72 21.74 -8.62 16.80
CA LEU A 72 23.19 -8.49 16.74
C LEU A 72 23.81 -9.53 17.67
N ARG A 73 24.59 -10.44 17.12
CA ARG A 73 25.39 -11.41 17.86
C ARG A 73 26.85 -11.11 17.67
N PHE A 74 27.63 -11.24 18.73
CA PHE A 74 29.08 -11.04 18.65
C PHE A 74 29.82 -11.90 19.67
N THR A 75 31.06 -12.23 19.33
CA THR A 75 31.99 -12.99 20.18
C THR A 75 33.23 -12.18 20.50
N LEU A 76 33.79 -12.43 21.66
CA LEU A 76 34.93 -11.71 22.20
C LEU A 76 36.06 -12.67 22.47
N SER A 77 37.31 -12.19 22.35
CA SER A 77 38.52 -12.99 22.63
C SER A 77 38.69 -13.35 24.10
N GLU A 78 38.11 -12.54 24.99
CA GLU A 78 38.11 -12.73 26.44
C GLU A 78 36.86 -12.15 27.08
N PRO A 79 36.49 -12.57 28.29
CA PRO A 79 35.32 -12.08 28.98
C PRO A 79 35.39 -10.58 29.27
N VAL A 80 34.36 -9.86 28.94
CA VAL A 80 34.14 -8.48 29.35
C VAL A 80 32.99 -8.39 30.36
N ASP A 81 32.96 -7.32 31.15
CA ASP A 81 31.76 -6.95 31.83
C ASP A 81 30.66 -6.70 30.79
N GLN A 82 29.37 -6.71 31.20
CA GLN A 82 28.28 -6.59 30.23
C GLN A 82 28.58 -5.49 29.19
N PRO A 83 28.78 -5.86 27.92
CA PRO A 83 29.09 -4.89 26.87
C PRO A 83 27.89 -3.96 26.65
N ALA A 84 28.16 -2.72 26.28
CA ALA A 84 27.13 -1.80 25.85
C ALA A 84 27.02 -1.82 24.32
N VAL A 85 25.82 -2.03 23.81
CA VAL A 85 25.49 -1.87 22.39
C VAL A 85 24.65 -0.61 22.22
N THR A 86 25.10 0.30 21.38
CA THR A 86 24.33 1.48 20.98
C THR A 86 23.69 1.18 19.65
N LEU A 87 22.37 1.43 19.53
CA LEU A 87 21.61 1.35 18.29
C LEU A 87 20.98 2.71 18.02
N LEU A 88 21.34 3.30 16.88
CA LEU A 88 20.72 4.54 16.40
C LEU A 88 19.86 4.24 15.18
N ILE A 89 18.67 4.83 15.12
CA ILE A 89 17.78 4.83 13.98
C ILE A 89 17.47 6.28 13.60
N GLY A 90 17.98 6.72 12.45
CA GLY A 90 18.01 8.14 12.12
C GLY A 90 18.83 8.91 13.15
N SER A 91 18.18 9.81 13.88
CA SER A 91 18.77 10.58 15.00
C SER A 91 18.47 10.01 16.38
N ASP A 92 17.63 8.99 16.46
CA ASP A 92 17.10 8.50 17.73
C ASP A 92 17.95 7.35 18.28
N ASP A 93 18.34 7.50 19.54
CA ASP A 93 19.02 6.45 20.31
C ASP A 93 17.97 5.52 20.94
N VAL A 94 17.89 4.30 20.38
CA VAL A 94 16.96 3.26 20.83
C VAL A 94 17.62 2.18 21.70
N SER A 95 18.86 2.38 22.09
CA SER A 95 19.69 1.41 22.84
C SER A 95 19.06 0.91 24.13
N THR A 96 18.28 1.76 24.80
CA THR A 96 17.57 1.39 26.06
C THR A 96 16.47 0.35 25.85
N ALA A 97 16.09 0.12 24.60
CA ALA A 97 15.06 -0.85 24.23
C ALA A 97 15.63 -2.20 23.79
N LEU A 98 16.95 -2.31 23.68
CA LEU A 98 17.61 -3.57 23.37
C LEU A 98 17.43 -4.59 24.50
N THR A 99 17.20 -5.83 24.10
CA THR A 99 17.21 -6.97 25.01
C THR A 99 18.56 -7.68 24.91
N TYR A 100 19.32 -7.69 25.99
CA TYR A 100 20.61 -8.35 26.03
C TYR A 100 20.48 -9.74 26.63
N THR A 101 21.14 -10.70 26.00
CA THR A 101 21.34 -12.04 26.53
C THR A 101 22.79 -12.45 26.31
N ALA A 102 23.45 -12.90 27.42
CA ALA A 102 24.63 -13.73 27.24
C ALA A 102 24.18 -15.00 26.49
N ASP A 103 24.84 -15.37 25.44
CA ASP A 103 24.48 -16.59 24.68
C ASP A 103 25.07 -17.83 25.39
N PRO A 104 24.31 -18.51 26.26
CA PRO A 104 24.83 -19.60 27.08
C PRO A 104 24.94 -20.93 26.30
N VAL A 105 24.42 -20.97 25.06
CA VAL A 105 24.32 -22.21 24.28
C VAL A 105 25.68 -22.57 23.67
N ASP A 106 26.38 -21.56 23.19
CA ASP A 106 27.66 -21.78 22.51
C ASP A 106 28.87 -21.43 23.40
N TYR A 107 28.75 -20.52 24.38
CA TYR A 107 29.84 -20.04 25.24
C TYR A 107 29.36 -19.65 26.64
N PRO A 108 29.41 -20.55 27.62
CA PRO A 108 28.94 -20.26 28.98
C PRO A 108 29.80 -19.24 29.76
N ASP A 109 30.88 -18.76 29.16
CA ASP A 109 31.94 -18.02 29.87
C ASP A 109 31.89 -16.49 29.67
N GLY A 110 30.78 -15.93 29.13
CA GLY A 110 30.65 -14.51 28.91
C GLY A 110 31.39 -13.98 27.66
N LEU A 111 31.75 -14.88 26.73
CA LEU A 111 32.42 -14.54 25.47
C LEU A 111 31.43 -14.22 24.34
N SER A 112 30.23 -14.72 24.41
CA SER A 112 29.20 -14.50 23.38
C SER A 112 28.01 -13.70 23.91
N TRP A 113 27.62 -12.74 23.12
CA TRP A 113 26.55 -11.79 23.45
C TRP A 113 25.58 -11.66 22.30
N LYS A 114 24.32 -11.38 22.67
CA LYS A 114 23.23 -11.12 21.75
C LYS A 114 22.45 -9.88 22.19
N ALA A 115 22.20 -8.98 21.25
CA ALA A 115 21.33 -7.83 21.44
C ALA A 115 20.19 -7.88 20.42
N ASP A 116 18.96 -7.97 20.91
CA ASP A 116 17.76 -8.04 20.08
C ASP A 116 16.98 -6.73 20.16
N TYR A 117 16.42 -6.33 19.03
CA TYR A 117 15.54 -5.18 18.89
C TYR A 117 14.37 -5.49 17.94
N GLN A 118 13.15 -5.13 18.33
CA GLN A 118 12.01 -5.12 17.43
C GLN A 118 11.72 -3.69 16.97
N ILE A 119 11.70 -3.47 15.66
CA ILE A 119 11.41 -2.17 15.07
C ILE A 119 10.01 -1.71 15.45
N ARG A 120 9.92 -0.51 15.98
CA ARG A 120 8.68 0.09 16.49
C ARG A 120 8.05 0.98 15.43
N PRO A 121 6.72 1.20 15.48
CA PRO A 121 6.09 2.28 14.74
C PRO A 121 6.77 3.62 15.06
N ARG A 122 7.16 4.39 14.04
CA ARG A 122 7.91 5.66 14.07
C ARG A 122 9.43 5.56 14.09
N ASP A 123 10.00 4.39 14.16
CA ASP A 123 11.43 4.24 13.87
C ASP A 123 11.64 4.48 12.37
N ASN A 124 12.36 5.54 12.00
CA ASN A 124 12.58 5.89 10.60
C ASN A 124 14.00 6.42 10.40
N GLY A 125 14.62 5.99 9.32
CA GLY A 125 15.93 6.46 8.91
C GLY A 125 17.00 5.38 8.83
N THR A 126 18.23 5.79 8.62
CA THR A 126 19.38 4.90 8.53
C THR A 126 19.71 4.32 9.91
N MET A 127 19.97 3.03 9.96
CA MET A 127 20.37 2.32 11.17
C MET A 127 21.89 2.31 11.32
N SER A 128 22.40 2.51 12.54
CA SER A 128 23.80 2.30 12.87
C SER A 128 23.97 1.65 14.24
N TRP A 129 25.03 0.88 14.38
CA TRP A 129 25.39 0.18 15.60
C TRP A 129 26.75 0.64 16.12
N ALA A 130 26.91 0.59 17.44
CA ALA A 130 28.22 0.67 18.08
C ALA A 130 28.29 -0.32 19.24
N ILE A 131 29.47 -0.89 19.46
CA ILE A 131 29.73 -1.82 20.57
C ILE A 131 30.85 -1.23 21.41
N SER A 132 30.69 -1.25 22.72
CA SER A 132 31.75 -0.86 23.65
C SER A 132 31.75 -1.80 24.85
N GLY A 133 32.89 -1.91 25.51
CA GLY A 133 33.03 -2.77 26.68
C GLY A 133 34.39 -2.58 27.34
N ILE A 134 34.51 -3.12 28.56
CA ILE A 134 35.76 -3.20 29.31
C ILE A 134 35.85 -4.59 29.93
N ASP A 135 37.05 -5.10 30.07
CA ASP A 135 37.32 -6.31 30.84
C ASP A 135 37.36 -6.00 32.34
N ARG A 136 37.61 -7.00 33.16
CA ARG A 136 37.75 -6.88 34.62
C ARG A 136 38.93 -6.01 35.08
N ALA A 137 39.95 -5.87 34.24
CA ALA A 137 41.12 -5.04 34.52
C ALA A 137 40.93 -3.60 34.09
N GLY A 138 39.88 -3.31 33.28
CA GLY A 138 39.58 -2.00 32.75
C GLY A 138 40.17 -1.75 31.37
N ASN A 139 40.67 -2.77 30.67
CA ASN A 139 41.11 -2.62 29.30
C ASN A 139 39.89 -2.48 28.39
N LEU A 140 39.97 -1.52 27.45
CA LEU A 140 38.87 -1.20 26.53
C LEU A 140 38.79 -2.27 25.42
N LEU A 141 37.57 -2.61 25.01
CA LEU A 141 37.27 -3.43 23.85
C LEU A 141 37.84 -2.80 22.56
N GLU A 142 38.58 -3.59 21.80
CA GLU A 142 39.10 -3.24 20.49
C GLU A 142 38.53 -4.13 19.37
N LEU A 143 38.64 -3.66 18.13
CA LEU A 143 38.29 -4.46 16.95
C LEU A 143 39.33 -5.58 16.76
N GLY A 144 38.85 -6.81 16.59
CA GLY A 144 39.67 -7.95 16.23
C GLY A 144 39.96 -8.02 14.72
N ALA A 145 40.18 -9.21 14.23
CA ALA A 145 40.44 -9.47 12.81
C ALA A 145 39.14 -9.75 12.01
N GLU A 146 38.02 -9.14 12.42
CA GLU A 146 36.72 -9.30 11.75
C GLU A 146 36.70 -8.54 10.41
N ASP A 147 36.40 -9.26 9.32
CA ASP A 147 36.40 -8.68 7.97
C ASP A 147 35.13 -7.92 7.60
N ARG A 148 34.02 -8.10 8.36
CA ARG A 148 32.71 -7.57 8.02
C ARG A 148 32.43 -6.19 8.56
N VAL A 149 33.19 -5.77 9.57
CA VAL A 149 33.10 -4.44 10.17
C VAL A 149 34.48 -3.81 10.22
N SER A 150 34.56 -2.49 10.03
CA SER A 150 35.81 -1.74 10.00
C SER A 150 36.08 -0.93 11.27
N SER A 151 35.14 -0.92 12.21
CA SER A 151 35.22 -0.20 13.48
C SER A 151 34.21 -0.75 14.47
N LEU A 152 34.31 -0.35 15.73
CA LEU A 152 33.27 -0.62 16.74
C LEU A 152 32.05 0.27 16.58
N ASP A 153 32.15 1.34 15.78
CA ASP A 153 31.06 2.19 15.30
C ASP A 153 30.84 1.91 13.83
N PHE A 154 29.69 1.37 13.46
CA PHE A 154 29.41 1.01 12.08
C PHE A 154 27.96 1.34 11.66
N SER A 155 27.83 1.98 10.52
CA SER A 155 26.55 2.28 9.85
C SER A 155 26.25 1.29 8.72
N SER A 156 27.15 0.40 8.43
CA SER A 156 27.01 -0.68 7.46
C SER A 156 27.60 -1.96 8.00
N TYR A 157 27.05 -3.09 7.57
CA TYR A 157 27.51 -4.41 7.89
C TYR A 157 27.75 -5.17 6.60
N ASP A 158 28.96 -5.68 6.40
CA ASP A 158 29.36 -6.39 5.17
C ASP A 158 29.07 -5.57 3.88
N ASN A 159 29.32 -4.25 3.92
CA ASN A 159 29.03 -3.27 2.87
C ASN A 159 27.54 -3.04 2.59
N PHE A 160 26.63 -3.51 3.44
CA PHE A 160 25.20 -3.20 3.36
C PHE A 160 24.83 -2.11 4.37
N SER A 161 24.00 -1.18 3.95
CA SER A 161 23.32 -0.25 4.85
C SER A 161 21.90 -0.75 5.13
N TYR A 162 21.39 -0.37 6.30
CA TYR A 162 20.03 -0.67 6.70
C TYR A 162 19.24 0.63 6.84
N PHE A 163 18.09 0.66 6.23
CA PHE A 163 17.15 1.78 6.31
C PHE A 163 15.84 1.28 6.90
N ILE A 164 15.26 2.04 7.80
CA ILE A 164 13.99 1.70 8.44
C ILE A 164 12.94 2.69 7.95
N ASP A 165 11.82 2.17 7.46
CA ASP A 165 10.66 2.93 7.06
C ASP A 165 9.40 2.29 7.63
N THR A 166 8.75 3.00 8.53
CA THR A 166 7.50 2.58 9.18
C THR A 166 6.31 3.42 8.74
N SER A 167 6.51 4.30 7.76
CA SER A 167 5.47 5.14 7.21
C SER A 167 4.61 4.34 6.25
N SER A 168 3.30 4.46 6.34
CA SER A 168 2.39 3.90 5.34
C SER A 168 2.20 4.90 4.20
N PRO A 169 2.30 4.48 2.94
CA PRO A 169 1.93 5.34 1.82
C PRO A 169 0.45 5.71 1.90
N GLU A 170 0.13 6.96 1.65
CA GLU A 170 -1.24 7.45 1.69
C GLU A 170 -1.72 7.88 0.29
N ILE A 171 -2.97 7.61 -0.04
CA ILE A 171 -3.61 8.18 -1.22
C ILE A 171 -3.91 9.66 -0.95
N LYS A 172 -3.30 10.55 -1.73
CA LYS A 172 -3.49 12.01 -1.69
C LYS A 172 -4.67 12.48 -2.54
N SER A 173 -4.85 11.85 -3.67
CA SER A 173 -5.89 12.23 -4.62
C SER A 173 -6.37 11.02 -5.42
N VAL A 174 -7.64 11.07 -5.76
CA VAL A 174 -8.29 10.11 -6.66
C VAL A 174 -9.08 10.92 -7.68
N ALA A 175 -9.06 10.53 -8.93
CA ALA A 175 -9.91 11.07 -9.98
C ALA A 175 -10.43 9.95 -10.88
N LEU A 176 -11.70 10.01 -11.22
CA LEU A 176 -12.33 9.11 -12.16
C LEU A 176 -12.80 9.92 -13.38
N VAL A 177 -12.35 9.50 -14.55
CA VAL A 177 -12.64 10.17 -15.82
C VAL A 177 -13.24 9.16 -16.77
N ASN A 178 -14.30 9.56 -17.48
CA ASN A 178 -14.87 8.80 -18.59
C ASN A 178 -14.83 9.61 -19.88
N ASP A 179 -14.94 8.94 -21.02
CA ASP A 179 -14.94 9.58 -22.34
C ASP A 179 -16.17 9.19 -23.18
N ASN A 180 -17.33 9.28 -22.61
CA ASN A 180 -18.57 9.04 -23.36
C ASN A 180 -18.70 10.05 -24.51
N HIS A 181 -18.36 9.63 -25.73
CA HIS A 181 -18.28 10.51 -26.91
C HIS A 181 -19.62 10.89 -27.53
N GLU A 182 -20.67 10.11 -27.29
CA GLU A 182 -21.97 10.37 -27.91
C GLU A 182 -22.79 11.46 -27.21
N LEU A 183 -22.45 11.75 -25.97
CA LEU A 183 -23.20 12.71 -25.17
C LEU A 183 -22.25 13.67 -24.47
N SER A 184 -21.90 14.74 -25.15
CA SER A 184 -21.14 15.83 -24.57
C SER A 184 -22.04 16.66 -23.63
N LEU A 185 -21.82 16.51 -22.34
CA LEU A 185 -22.51 17.27 -21.30
C LEU A 185 -21.55 18.23 -20.60
N GLY A 186 -21.12 19.23 -21.35
CA GLY A 186 -20.21 20.26 -20.82
C GLY A 186 -18.78 19.76 -20.61
N SER A 187 -18.12 20.20 -19.53
CA SER A 187 -16.75 19.83 -19.20
C SER A 187 -16.64 18.45 -18.53
N ASP A 188 -17.76 17.92 -18.03
CA ASP A 188 -17.82 16.62 -17.39
C ASP A 188 -18.22 15.58 -18.44
N ARG A 189 -17.36 14.67 -18.71
CA ARG A 189 -17.58 13.58 -19.65
C ARG A 189 -18.60 12.59 -19.07
N GLY A 190 -19.39 12.00 -19.93
CA GLY A 190 -20.46 11.09 -19.56
C GLY A 190 -21.81 11.78 -19.36
N ARG A 191 -22.85 10.98 -19.41
CA ARG A 191 -24.22 11.46 -19.28
C ARG A 191 -24.69 11.42 -17.83
N LYS A 192 -25.30 12.54 -17.38
CA LYS A 192 -26.01 12.59 -16.12
C LYS A 192 -27.47 12.17 -16.33
N TYR A 193 -27.93 11.24 -15.50
CA TYR A 193 -29.29 10.72 -15.59
C TYR A 193 -30.27 11.63 -14.84
N GLY A 194 -31.35 12.01 -15.54
CA GLY A 194 -32.44 12.80 -14.96
C GLY A 194 -32.03 14.20 -14.47
N SER A 195 -32.71 14.67 -13.45
CA SER A 195 -32.38 15.91 -12.72
C SER A 195 -31.32 15.70 -11.62
N GLU A 196 -30.92 14.45 -11.39
CA GLU A 196 -29.96 14.09 -10.39
C GLU A 196 -28.55 14.24 -10.94
N SER A 197 -27.82 15.24 -10.46
CA SER A 197 -26.44 15.53 -10.89
C SER A 197 -25.41 14.58 -10.30
N SER A 198 -25.85 13.51 -9.63
CA SER A 198 -24.99 12.62 -8.83
C SER A 198 -24.70 11.25 -9.48
N VAL A 199 -25.30 10.96 -10.64
CA VAL A 199 -25.07 9.68 -11.35
C VAL A 199 -24.61 9.95 -12.78
N HIS A 200 -23.47 9.38 -13.15
CA HIS A 200 -22.99 9.35 -14.53
C HIS A 200 -23.26 7.99 -15.16
N LEU A 201 -23.88 8.00 -16.31
CA LEU A 201 -24.19 6.79 -17.08
C LEU A 201 -23.12 6.51 -18.12
N LEU A 202 -22.74 5.26 -18.22
CA LEU A 202 -21.77 4.72 -19.17
C LEU A 202 -22.43 3.59 -19.95
N LYS A 203 -21.93 3.37 -21.16
CA LYS A 203 -22.38 2.27 -22.02
C LYS A 203 -21.20 1.54 -22.65
N ALA A 204 -21.46 0.47 -23.37
CA ALA A 204 -20.44 -0.25 -24.12
C ALA A 204 -19.61 0.71 -24.99
N ASP A 205 -18.31 0.43 -25.05
CA ASP A 205 -17.26 1.17 -25.74
C ASP A 205 -16.81 2.48 -25.06
N ASP A 206 -17.46 2.94 -24.01
CA ASP A 206 -16.96 4.06 -23.19
C ASP A 206 -15.68 3.63 -22.44
N ASN A 207 -14.74 4.55 -22.29
CA ASN A 207 -13.53 4.32 -21.51
C ASN A 207 -13.63 5.01 -20.17
N ILE A 208 -13.17 4.32 -19.13
CA ILE A 208 -13.09 4.81 -17.77
C ILE A 208 -11.64 4.74 -17.34
N THR A 209 -11.14 5.82 -16.75
CA THR A 209 -9.81 5.86 -16.16
C THR A 209 -9.88 6.32 -14.72
N LEU A 210 -9.46 5.44 -13.81
CA LEU A 210 -9.16 5.78 -12.44
C LEU A 210 -7.72 6.27 -12.37
N SER A 211 -7.48 7.43 -11.79
CA SER A 211 -6.15 7.91 -11.47
C SER A 211 -6.04 8.21 -10.00
N PHE A 212 -4.91 7.91 -9.39
CA PHE A 212 -4.63 8.24 -8.00
C PHE A 212 -3.17 8.58 -7.78
N GLN A 213 -2.92 9.37 -6.74
CA GLN A 213 -1.58 9.78 -6.34
C GLN A 213 -1.35 9.43 -4.88
N THR A 214 -0.15 8.90 -4.59
CA THR A 214 0.29 8.52 -3.25
C THR A 214 1.30 9.51 -2.67
N THR A 215 1.51 9.48 -1.35
CA THR A 215 2.51 10.32 -0.65
C THR A 215 3.93 9.95 -1.02
N GLU A 216 4.16 8.69 -1.29
CA GLU A 216 5.45 8.10 -1.59
C GLU A 216 5.32 6.98 -2.63
N PRO A 217 6.41 6.52 -3.23
CA PRO A 217 6.38 5.46 -4.23
C PRO A 217 5.83 4.15 -3.68
N VAL A 218 4.92 3.53 -4.43
CA VAL A 218 4.39 2.20 -4.14
C VAL A 218 4.78 1.22 -5.24
N ASP A 219 4.83 -0.05 -4.90
CA ASP A 219 4.91 -1.13 -5.89
C ASP A 219 3.65 -1.14 -6.74
N PRO A 220 3.64 -1.77 -7.92
CA PRO A 220 2.47 -1.84 -8.76
C PRO A 220 1.23 -2.25 -7.95
N PRO A 221 0.28 -1.32 -7.73
CA PRO A 221 -0.88 -1.59 -6.89
C PRO A 221 -1.84 -2.56 -7.58
N GLN A 222 -2.59 -3.30 -6.79
CA GLN A 222 -3.71 -4.08 -7.27
C GLN A 222 -4.95 -3.19 -7.29
N VAL A 223 -5.47 -2.94 -8.48
CA VAL A 223 -6.75 -2.25 -8.65
C VAL A 223 -7.78 -3.30 -9.06
N ARG A 224 -8.92 -3.30 -8.40
CA ARG A 224 -10.04 -4.17 -8.74
C ARG A 224 -11.24 -3.32 -9.12
N LEU A 225 -11.91 -3.75 -10.18
CA LEU A 225 -13.14 -3.15 -10.68
C LEU A 225 -14.27 -4.17 -10.61
N LYS A 226 -15.43 -3.73 -10.15
CA LYS A 226 -16.65 -4.51 -10.14
C LYS A 226 -17.76 -3.70 -10.79
N ILE A 227 -18.58 -4.32 -11.61
CA ILE A 227 -19.73 -3.71 -12.27
C ILE A 227 -20.98 -4.53 -11.91
N GLY A 228 -21.90 -3.90 -11.18
CA GLY A 228 -23.03 -4.59 -10.56
C GLY A 228 -22.54 -5.65 -9.57
N GLN A 229 -22.86 -6.91 -9.80
CA GLN A 229 -22.41 -8.04 -8.96
C GLN A 229 -21.18 -8.76 -9.53
N ASN A 230 -20.68 -8.35 -10.68
CA ASN A 230 -19.64 -9.07 -11.41
C ASN A 230 -18.28 -8.38 -11.27
N PRO A 231 -17.24 -9.07 -10.77
CA PRO A 231 -15.89 -8.58 -10.84
C PRO A 231 -15.43 -8.56 -12.30
N VAL A 232 -14.71 -7.50 -12.68
CA VAL A 232 -14.05 -7.40 -13.98
C VAL A 232 -12.73 -8.14 -13.91
N GLU A 233 -12.49 -9.03 -14.86
CA GLU A 233 -11.23 -9.76 -14.97
C GLU A 233 -10.06 -8.80 -15.17
N MET A 234 -8.95 -9.02 -14.45
CA MET A 234 -7.76 -8.16 -14.50
C MET A 234 -7.13 -8.07 -15.90
N SER A 235 -7.35 -9.08 -16.74
CA SER A 235 -6.91 -9.07 -18.15
C SER A 235 -7.65 -8.07 -19.03
N ARG A 236 -8.76 -7.51 -18.56
CA ARG A 236 -9.61 -6.56 -19.29
C ARG A 236 -9.29 -5.10 -18.98
N PHE A 237 -8.44 -4.81 -17.99
CA PHE A 237 -8.02 -3.45 -17.70
C PHE A 237 -6.52 -3.40 -17.42
N GLU A 238 -5.94 -2.22 -17.61
CA GLU A 238 -4.51 -1.98 -17.49
C GLU A 238 -4.24 -1.06 -16.29
N VAL A 239 -3.26 -1.45 -15.46
CA VAL A 239 -2.75 -0.61 -14.37
C VAL A 239 -1.31 -0.21 -14.69
N TYR A 240 -1.04 1.10 -14.73
CA TYR A 240 0.28 1.61 -15.10
C TYR A 240 0.62 2.87 -14.33
N ALA A 241 1.94 3.07 -14.11
CA ALA A 241 2.47 4.29 -13.50
C ALA A 241 2.59 5.42 -14.53
N ASP A 242 2.61 6.67 -14.06
CA ASP A 242 2.87 7.82 -14.90
C ASP A 242 4.29 7.77 -15.48
N ASN A 243 4.41 7.88 -16.79
CA ASN A 243 5.68 7.89 -17.53
C ASN A 243 5.78 9.08 -18.49
N GLN A 244 5.04 10.16 -18.26
CA GLN A 244 4.98 11.29 -19.19
C GLN A 244 6.32 12.06 -19.28
N SER A 245 7.15 12.00 -18.25
CA SER A 245 8.47 12.66 -18.22
C SER A 245 9.63 11.80 -18.71
N GLY A 246 9.35 10.55 -19.16
CA GLY A 246 10.38 9.56 -19.52
C GLY A 246 11.02 8.87 -18.31
N THR A 247 10.60 9.19 -17.11
CA THR A 247 10.88 8.49 -15.85
C THR A 247 9.58 7.99 -15.26
N VAL A 248 9.55 6.73 -14.82
CA VAL A 248 8.38 6.16 -14.16
C VAL A 248 8.18 6.83 -12.81
N ASP A 249 7.04 7.50 -12.63
CA ASP A 249 6.64 8.08 -11.34
C ASP A 249 5.73 7.09 -10.62
N SER A 250 6.30 6.26 -9.74
CA SER A 250 5.55 5.29 -8.94
C SER A 250 4.73 5.90 -7.79
N THR A 251 4.57 7.23 -7.77
CA THR A 251 3.59 7.92 -6.93
C THR A 251 2.29 8.24 -7.66
N LYS A 252 2.24 8.07 -8.99
CA LYS A 252 1.04 8.33 -9.79
C LYS A 252 0.67 7.11 -10.61
N TRP A 253 -0.56 6.68 -10.47
CA TRP A 253 -1.07 5.47 -11.06
C TRP A 253 -2.38 5.70 -11.80
N TYR A 254 -2.55 4.92 -12.86
CA TYR A 254 -3.74 4.93 -13.70
C TYR A 254 -4.25 3.49 -13.86
N ALA A 255 -5.57 3.34 -13.85
CA ALA A 255 -6.23 2.09 -14.20
C ALA A 255 -7.31 2.38 -15.24
N SER A 256 -7.14 1.88 -16.45
CA SER A 256 -8.05 2.14 -17.58
C SER A 256 -8.84 0.91 -17.95
N TYR A 257 -10.14 1.10 -18.21
CA TYR A 257 -11.07 0.05 -18.56
C TYR A 257 -12.01 0.51 -19.68
N GLN A 258 -12.21 -0.33 -20.69
CA GLN A 258 -13.23 -0.13 -21.69
C GLN A 258 -14.47 -0.96 -21.35
N VAL A 259 -15.61 -0.28 -21.21
CA VAL A 259 -16.90 -0.90 -20.90
C VAL A 259 -17.28 -1.91 -21.99
N GLY A 260 -17.54 -3.13 -21.58
CA GLY A 260 -17.97 -4.20 -22.49
C GLY A 260 -19.48 -4.26 -22.67
N PRO A 261 -19.96 -4.89 -23.75
CA PRO A 261 -21.41 -4.95 -24.06
C PRO A 261 -22.25 -5.77 -23.08
N GLY A 262 -21.62 -6.54 -22.20
CA GLY A 262 -22.28 -7.34 -21.17
C GLY A 262 -22.23 -6.74 -19.77
N ASP A 263 -21.60 -5.59 -19.60
CA ASP A 263 -21.45 -4.92 -18.32
C ASP A 263 -22.74 -4.13 -18.01
N ASN A 264 -23.29 -4.31 -16.80
CA ASN A 264 -24.47 -3.58 -16.34
C ASN A 264 -24.44 -3.44 -14.81
N GLY A 265 -24.77 -2.25 -14.32
CA GLY A 265 -24.92 -1.93 -12.92
C GLY A 265 -23.89 -0.92 -12.40
N THR A 266 -23.92 -0.71 -11.08
CA THR A 266 -23.06 0.26 -10.40
C THR A 266 -21.59 -0.15 -10.48
N LEU A 267 -20.75 0.84 -10.70
CA LEU A 267 -19.29 0.68 -10.79
C LEU A 267 -18.69 0.84 -9.40
N GLU A 268 -17.83 -0.10 -9.03
CA GLU A 268 -17.11 -0.11 -7.75
C GLU A 268 -15.63 -0.38 -7.99
N TRP A 269 -14.78 0.46 -7.42
CA TRP A 269 -13.33 0.32 -7.44
C TRP A 269 -12.78 -0.03 -6.08
N SER A 270 -11.72 -0.83 -6.04
CA SER A 270 -10.89 -0.98 -4.85
C SER A 270 -9.41 -0.96 -5.23
N ILE A 271 -8.59 -0.41 -4.33
CA ILE A 271 -7.15 -0.28 -4.50
C ILE A 271 -6.47 -0.95 -3.32
N GLU A 272 -5.48 -1.78 -3.60
CA GLU A 272 -4.60 -2.38 -2.60
C GLU A 272 -3.16 -2.19 -3.06
N GLY A 273 -2.26 -1.90 -2.14
CA GLY A 273 -0.86 -1.71 -2.48
C GLY A 273 0.04 -1.74 -1.27
N ILE A 274 1.30 -1.79 -1.51
CA ILE A 274 2.36 -1.67 -0.51
C ILE A 274 3.45 -0.75 -1.06
N ASP A 275 4.17 -0.10 -0.17
CA ASP A 275 5.42 0.57 -0.53
C ASP A 275 6.56 -0.43 -0.74
N ARG A 276 7.76 0.08 -0.95
CA ARG A 276 8.95 -0.74 -1.20
C ARG A 276 9.42 -1.55 0.00
N VAL A 277 8.96 -1.22 1.21
CA VAL A 277 9.29 -1.95 2.45
C VAL A 277 8.17 -2.85 2.91
N GLY A 278 7.02 -2.79 2.26
CA GLY A 278 5.86 -3.62 2.58
C GLY A 278 4.88 -2.98 3.56
N ASN A 279 4.95 -1.65 3.80
CA ASN A 279 3.89 -0.95 4.51
C ASN A 279 2.66 -0.85 3.61
N ALA A 280 1.49 -1.16 4.17
CA ALA A 280 0.26 -1.16 3.40
C ALA A 280 -0.20 0.26 3.03
N LEU A 281 -0.70 0.41 1.81
CA LEU A 281 -1.34 1.64 1.35
C LEU A 281 -2.58 1.95 2.19
N VAL A 282 -2.71 3.20 2.62
CA VAL A 282 -3.86 3.69 3.38
C VAL A 282 -4.49 4.90 2.69
N LEU A 283 -5.70 5.23 3.11
CA LEU A 283 -6.39 6.42 2.63
C LEU A 283 -5.97 7.63 3.45
N GLY A 284 -5.61 8.73 2.78
CA GLY A 284 -5.28 9.99 3.46
C GLY A 284 -6.49 10.62 4.18
N GLU A 285 -6.22 11.41 5.20
CA GLU A 285 -7.27 12.01 6.06
C GLU A 285 -8.24 12.96 5.33
N SER A 286 -7.88 13.41 4.12
CA SER A 286 -8.71 14.34 3.32
C SER A 286 -9.92 13.69 2.64
N PHE A 287 -10.05 12.36 2.70
CA PHE A 287 -11.13 11.65 2.03
C PHE A 287 -12.29 11.35 2.97
N ASN A 288 -13.52 11.67 2.52
CA ASN A 288 -14.76 11.35 3.24
C ASN A 288 -15.31 9.94 2.92
N ILE A 289 -14.44 9.02 2.45
CA ILE A 289 -14.78 7.63 2.19
C ILE A 289 -14.06 6.73 3.18
N SER A 290 -14.69 5.63 3.54
CA SER A 290 -14.10 4.65 4.47
C SER A 290 -13.37 3.56 3.69
N GLY A 291 -12.04 3.53 3.82
CA GLY A 291 -11.21 2.50 3.21
C GLY A 291 -10.87 2.77 1.73
N LEU A 292 -10.25 1.79 1.10
CA LEU A 292 -9.75 1.88 -0.27
C LEU A 292 -10.72 1.26 -1.30
N SER A 293 -11.98 1.07 -0.92
CA SER A 293 -13.07 0.63 -1.78
C SER A 293 -14.14 1.71 -1.85
N PHE A 294 -14.53 2.11 -3.05
CA PHE A 294 -15.48 3.20 -3.25
C PHE A 294 -16.37 2.99 -4.47
N THR A 295 -17.65 3.32 -4.31
CA THR A 295 -18.69 3.33 -5.36
C THR A 295 -18.97 4.72 -5.87
N GLU A 296 -18.47 5.74 -5.19
CA GLU A 296 -18.68 7.15 -5.52
C GLU A 296 -17.37 7.92 -5.54
N HIS A 297 -17.27 8.88 -6.41
CA HIS A 297 -16.21 9.88 -6.44
C HIS A 297 -16.82 11.27 -6.43
N ASN A 298 -16.47 12.10 -5.43
CA ASN A 298 -17.03 13.44 -5.27
C ASN A 298 -18.57 13.45 -5.25
N GLN A 299 -19.21 12.49 -4.58
CA GLN A 299 -20.67 12.32 -4.52
C GLN A 299 -21.31 11.99 -5.88
N ILE A 300 -20.51 11.53 -6.84
CA ILE A 300 -20.97 11.07 -8.14
C ILE A 300 -20.77 9.57 -8.21
N SER A 301 -21.86 8.84 -8.41
CA SER A 301 -21.79 7.41 -8.74
C SER A 301 -21.71 7.21 -10.24
N TYR A 302 -21.17 6.08 -10.64
CA TYR A 302 -21.10 5.66 -12.04
C TYR A 302 -21.91 4.38 -12.22
N GLU A 303 -22.76 4.38 -13.21
CA GLU A 303 -23.58 3.23 -13.55
C GLU A 303 -23.40 2.88 -15.02
N VAL A 304 -23.21 1.61 -15.29
CA VAL A 304 -23.14 1.07 -16.65
C VAL A 304 -24.49 0.54 -17.04
N ASP A 305 -25.04 1.05 -18.14
CA ASP A 305 -26.29 0.58 -18.70
C ASP A 305 -26.14 0.28 -20.20
N ASN A 306 -26.13 -1.00 -20.53
CA ASN A 306 -26.10 -1.53 -21.88
C ASN A 306 -27.47 -2.10 -22.33
N THR A 307 -28.50 -1.90 -21.51
CA THR A 307 -29.85 -2.32 -21.86
C THR A 307 -30.44 -1.36 -22.88
N ARG A 308 -31.04 -1.89 -23.92
CA ARG A 308 -31.71 -1.07 -24.92
C ARG A 308 -33.17 -0.88 -24.53
N PRO A 309 -33.67 0.37 -24.55
CA PRO A 309 -35.08 0.59 -24.33
C PRO A 309 -35.94 -0.11 -25.40
N VAL A 310 -36.97 -0.76 -24.96
CA VAL A 310 -37.91 -1.48 -25.83
C VAL A 310 -39.32 -0.88 -25.68
N VAL A 311 -39.99 -0.61 -26.79
CA VAL A 311 -41.38 -0.24 -26.75
C VAL A 311 -42.22 -1.44 -26.31
N SER A 312 -42.83 -1.38 -25.16
CA SER A 312 -43.61 -2.47 -24.55
C SER A 312 -45.08 -2.44 -24.91
N THR A 313 -45.65 -1.27 -25.05
CA THR A 313 -47.02 -1.11 -25.55
C THR A 313 -47.10 0.00 -26.56
N LEU A 314 -47.95 -0.16 -27.55
CA LEU A 314 -48.20 0.83 -28.59
C LEU A 314 -49.69 0.92 -28.81
N VAL A 315 -50.27 2.08 -28.60
CA VAL A 315 -51.69 2.33 -28.80
C VAL A 315 -51.88 3.52 -29.71
N PHE A 316 -52.59 3.31 -30.79
CA PHE A 316 -53.00 4.37 -31.71
C PHE A 316 -54.48 4.65 -31.54
N THR A 317 -54.82 5.89 -31.25
CA THR A 317 -56.21 6.35 -31.09
C THR A 317 -56.49 7.52 -32.00
N GLU A 318 -57.75 7.64 -32.41
CA GLU A 318 -58.24 8.77 -33.15
C GLU A 318 -59.59 9.25 -32.58
N THR A 319 -59.94 10.51 -32.83
CA THR A 319 -61.20 11.08 -32.41
C THR A 319 -61.98 11.55 -33.65
N ASN A 320 -62.86 10.72 -34.16
CA ASN A 320 -63.79 11.13 -35.21
C ASN A 320 -65.12 11.55 -34.53
N ALA A 321 -65.34 12.82 -34.39
CA ALA A 321 -66.51 13.38 -33.66
C ALA A 321 -67.86 13.10 -34.31
N GLU A 322 -67.90 12.71 -35.59
CA GLU A 322 -69.18 12.53 -36.31
C GLU A 322 -69.73 11.11 -36.25
N ILE A 323 -68.87 10.09 -35.98
CA ILE A 323 -69.26 8.69 -35.96
C ILE A 323 -68.68 7.98 -34.77
N LYS A 324 -69.46 7.83 -33.71
CA LYS A 324 -69.18 6.89 -32.61
C LYS A 324 -69.65 5.48 -32.98
N ARG A 325 -68.70 4.52 -33.05
CA ARG A 325 -69.03 3.11 -33.18
C ARG A 325 -68.35 2.32 -32.07
N GLY A 326 -69.12 1.96 -31.05
CA GLY A 326 -68.59 1.16 -29.93
C GLY A 326 -67.51 1.91 -29.13
N GLY A 327 -66.56 1.16 -28.61
CA GLY A 327 -65.37 1.71 -27.89
C GLY A 327 -64.24 2.21 -28.78
N LEU A 328 -64.36 2.09 -30.09
CA LEU A 328 -63.39 2.53 -31.05
C LEU A 328 -63.95 3.72 -31.82
N PHE A 329 -63.23 4.83 -31.83
CA PHE A 329 -63.56 6.01 -32.57
C PHE A 329 -63.13 5.88 -34.02
N GLY A 330 -63.79 6.59 -34.92
CA GLY A 330 -63.50 6.59 -36.32
C GLY A 330 -64.43 5.72 -37.17
N LYS A 331 -64.49 6.05 -38.45
CA LYS A 331 -65.32 5.34 -39.41
C LYS A 331 -64.45 4.27 -40.13
N LYS A 332 -64.88 3.02 -40.02
CA LYS A 332 -64.30 1.96 -40.85
C LYS A 332 -64.81 2.08 -42.27
N TYR A 333 -63.90 2.10 -43.25
CA TYR A 333 -64.22 2.11 -44.65
C TYR A 333 -64.09 0.70 -45.23
N GLY A 334 -65.20 0.12 -45.72
CA GLY A 334 -65.23 -1.21 -46.26
C GLY A 334 -65.05 -2.33 -45.27
N GLU A 335 -64.68 -3.52 -45.72
CA GLU A 335 -64.49 -4.74 -44.89
C GLU A 335 -63.08 -4.88 -44.30
N ASN A 336 -62.15 -4.01 -44.62
CA ASN A 336 -60.73 -4.19 -44.38
C ASN A 336 -60.17 -3.36 -43.23
N GLN A 337 -60.79 -3.29 -42.11
CA GLN A 337 -60.18 -2.66 -40.89
C GLN A 337 -59.49 -1.30 -41.14
N THR A 338 -59.88 -0.55 -42.18
CA THR A 338 -59.32 0.75 -42.50
C THR A 338 -60.18 1.82 -41.86
N TYR A 339 -59.54 2.66 -41.05
CA TYR A 339 -60.18 3.85 -40.47
C TYR A 339 -60.00 5.03 -41.42
N VAL A 340 -61.04 5.81 -41.59
CA VAL A 340 -61.02 6.98 -42.45
C VAL A 340 -61.09 8.24 -41.58
N LEU A 341 -60.18 9.14 -41.78
CA LEU A 341 -60.06 10.40 -41.08
C LEU A 341 -60.35 11.55 -42.04
N LYS A 342 -60.88 12.63 -41.53
CA LYS A 342 -61.14 13.86 -42.25
C LYS A 342 -60.42 15.04 -41.64
N PRO A 343 -60.36 16.21 -42.28
CA PRO A 343 -59.84 17.42 -41.69
C PRO A 343 -60.54 17.75 -40.38
N GLY A 344 -59.74 18.02 -39.33
CA GLY A 344 -60.22 18.30 -37.98
C GLY A 344 -60.27 17.10 -37.01
N ASP A 345 -60.05 15.84 -37.54
CA ASP A 345 -59.90 14.70 -36.66
C ASP A 345 -58.48 14.69 -36.04
N ASN A 346 -58.42 14.28 -34.76
CA ASN A 346 -57.17 14.17 -34.07
C ASN A 346 -56.72 12.70 -34.04
N VAL A 347 -55.46 12.48 -34.22
CA VAL A 347 -54.79 11.17 -34.05
C VAL A 347 -53.80 11.26 -32.90
N SER A 348 -53.74 10.23 -32.12
CA SER A 348 -52.82 10.15 -30.95
C SER A 348 -52.13 8.80 -30.96
N LEU A 349 -50.83 8.82 -30.80
CA LEU A 349 -49.98 7.65 -30.58
C LEU A 349 -49.52 7.69 -29.13
N SER A 350 -49.84 6.67 -28.37
CA SER A 350 -49.30 6.48 -27.04
C SER A 350 -48.50 5.18 -26.98
N PHE A 351 -47.38 5.18 -26.26
CA PHE A 351 -46.55 4.00 -26.09
C PHE A 351 -45.88 4.04 -24.73
N THR A 352 -45.49 2.89 -24.24
CA THR A 352 -44.67 2.73 -23.05
C THR A 352 -43.36 2.07 -23.42
N THR A 353 -42.31 2.43 -22.70
CA THR A 353 -40.99 1.86 -22.88
C THR A 353 -40.60 1.00 -21.68
N SER A 354 -39.67 0.07 -21.84
CA SER A 354 -39.17 -0.78 -20.78
C SER A 354 -38.37 -0.03 -19.73
N GLU A 355 -37.84 1.14 -20.08
CA GLU A 355 -37.04 2.02 -19.25
C GLU A 355 -37.26 3.49 -19.68
N SER A 356 -36.73 4.42 -18.89
CA SER A 356 -36.80 5.83 -19.19
C SER A 356 -36.01 6.17 -20.46
N VAL A 357 -36.58 6.95 -21.32
CA VAL A 357 -35.97 7.44 -22.56
C VAL A 357 -35.99 8.96 -22.60
N ASP A 358 -35.06 9.55 -23.32
CA ASP A 358 -35.13 10.97 -23.66
C ASP A 358 -36.33 11.23 -24.60
N GLU A 359 -36.61 12.52 -24.87
CA GLU A 359 -37.69 12.90 -25.76
C GLU A 359 -37.62 12.11 -27.10
N PRO A 360 -38.58 11.21 -27.35
CA PRO A 360 -38.56 10.38 -28.54
C PRO A 360 -38.92 11.17 -29.80
N SER A 361 -38.26 10.84 -30.88
CA SER A 361 -38.63 11.37 -32.18
C SER A 361 -39.73 10.53 -32.83
N ILE A 362 -40.85 11.13 -33.15
CA ILE A 362 -41.97 10.47 -33.80
C ILE A 362 -42.15 11.04 -35.21
N GLN A 363 -42.15 10.18 -36.21
CA GLN A 363 -42.43 10.57 -37.59
C GLN A 363 -43.82 10.07 -38.01
N LEU A 364 -44.74 10.99 -38.36
CA LEU A 364 -46.01 10.68 -38.95
C LEU A 364 -45.93 10.93 -40.48
N LYS A 365 -46.30 9.96 -41.30
CA LYS A 365 -46.41 10.10 -42.75
C LYS A 365 -47.87 9.98 -43.14
N ILE A 366 -48.35 10.96 -43.92
CA ILE A 366 -49.69 10.97 -44.49
C ILE A 366 -49.52 10.99 -46.03
N GLY A 367 -50.13 10.02 -46.71
CA GLY A 367 -49.95 9.81 -48.11
C GLY A 367 -48.78 8.90 -48.47
N GLY A 368 -48.72 8.36 -49.62
CA GLY A 368 -47.66 7.44 -50.10
C GLY A 368 -46.50 8.13 -50.77
#